data_de390ea712ed45b3576bc94197f22c0e
#
_entry.id   de390ea712ed45b3576bc94197f22c0e
#
_cell.length_a   1.000
_cell.length_b   1.000
_cell.length_c   1.000
_cell.angle_alpha   90.00
_cell.angle_beta   90.00
_cell.angle_gamma   90.00
#
_symmetry.space_group_name_H-M   'P 1'
#
loop_
_entity.id
_entity.type
_entity.pdbx_description
1 polymer ?
#
loop_
_entity_poly.entity_id
_entity_poly.type
_entity_poly.pdbx_seq_one_letter_code
_entity_poly.pdbx_strand_id
1 'polypeptide(L)'
;MTLELKGIENLNNEERLEYMVDFGRATIKTESDMIAMMANISSIIFNVVEDLNWAGFYLVKEDELVLGPFQGLPACTRLAEEGVCVAAWKDKKVMRIENVHDFPGHVACDSASNSELVLPILVKNEVIGVLDLDSPSLGRFTSLEEEKFRELVRAMEEELSK
;
A
#
# COMPACT_ATOMS: atom_id res chain seq x y z
N MET A 1 5.99 -19.47 13.89
CA MET A 1 6.97 -18.38 13.66
C MET A 1 6.48 -17.14 14.40
N THR A 2 7.35 -16.50 15.13
CA THR A 2 7.03 -15.23 15.77
C THR A 2 7.43 -14.10 14.83
N LEU A 3 6.47 -13.29 14.42
CA LEU A 3 6.73 -12.07 13.64
C LEU A 3 7.04 -10.92 14.61
N GLU A 4 8.29 -10.55 14.72
CA GLU A 4 8.74 -9.51 15.64
C GLU A 4 9.63 -8.51 14.90
N LEU A 5 9.22 -7.25 14.91
CA LEU A 5 9.99 -6.16 14.35
C LEU A 5 11.09 -5.75 15.34
N LYS A 6 12.34 -5.88 14.96
CA LYS A 6 13.50 -5.59 15.83
C LYS A 6 14.53 -4.72 15.11
N GLY A 7 15.19 -3.85 15.88
CA GLY A 7 16.36 -3.11 15.41
C GLY A 7 16.03 -2.00 14.41
N ILE A 8 14.78 -1.52 14.36
CA ILE A 8 14.35 -0.47 13.42
C ILE A 8 14.58 0.95 13.95
N GLU A 9 14.87 1.12 15.22
CA GLU A 9 14.87 2.43 15.90
C GLU A 9 15.93 3.39 15.35
N ASN A 10 17.06 2.87 14.90
CA ASN A 10 18.19 3.66 14.39
C ASN A 10 18.36 3.62 12.88
N LEU A 11 17.41 3.01 12.16
CA LEU A 11 17.47 2.92 10.71
C LEU A 11 17.04 4.25 10.05
N ASN A 12 17.76 4.65 9.01
CA ASN A 12 17.34 5.75 8.15
C ASN A 12 16.21 5.29 7.21
N ASN A 13 15.66 6.21 6.41
CA ASN A 13 14.51 5.91 5.53
C ASN A 13 14.82 4.79 4.53
N GLU A 14 15.97 4.82 3.87
CA GLU A 14 16.35 3.78 2.90
C GLU A 14 16.49 2.40 3.56
N GLU A 15 17.16 2.35 4.70
CA GLU A 15 17.31 1.12 5.50
C GLU A 15 15.97 0.57 5.99
N ARG A 16 15.04 1.46 6.37
CA ARG A 16 13.67 1.06 6.75
C ARG A 16 12.91 0.46 5.57
N LEU A 17 13.04 1.04 4.39
CA LEU A 17 12.42 0.52 3.18
C LEU A 17 12.99 -0.86 2.80
N GLU A 18 14.30 -1.04 2.89
CA GLU A 18 14.93 -2.34 2.68
C GLU A 18 14.47 -3.38 3.71
N TYR A 19 14.46 -3.01 4.99
CA TYR A 19 13.95 -3.86 6.07
C TYR A 19 12.49 -4.27 5.81
N MET A 20 11.65 -3.32 5.44
CA MET A 20 10.23 -3.55 5.11
C MET A 20 10.08 -4.56 3.96
N VAL A 21 10.86 -4.42 2.90
CA VAL A 21 10.84 -5.35 1.77
C VAL A 21 11.29 -6.75 2.19
N ASP A 22 12.41 -6.88 2.87
CA ASP A 22 12.97 -8.17 3.27
C ASP A 22 12.06 -8.91 4.26
N PHE A 23 11.60 -8.20 5.29
CA PHE A 23 10.70 -8.77 6.29
C PHE A 23 9.33 -9.10 5.69
N GLY A 24 8.81 -8.22 4.83
CA GLY A 24 7.57 -8.42 4.10
C GLY A 24 7.64 -9.65 3.18
N ARG A 25 8.70 -9.79 2.40
CA ARG A 25 8.91 -10.97 1.55
C ARG A 25 8.96 -12.27 2.34
N ALA A 26 9.66 -12.28 3.46
CA ALA A 26 9.71 -13.46 4.34
C ALA A 26 8.31 -13.81 4.87
N THR A 27 7.53 -12.80 5.26
CA THR A 27 6.15 -12.98 5.74
C THR A 27 5.23 -13.51 4.64
N ILE A 28 5.29 -12.94 3.44
CA ILE A 28 4.48 -13.35 2.27
C ILE A 28 4.69 -14.83 1.95
N LYS A 29 5.93 -15.30 1.95
CA LYS A 29 6.26 -16.71 1.65
C LYS A 29 5.66 -17.74 2.61
N THR A 30 5.26 -17.31 3.79
CA THR A 30 4.75 -18.21 4.83
C THR A 30 3.23 -18.20 4.96
N GLU A 31 2.54 -17.38 4.14
CA GLU A 31 1.09 -17.20 4.23
C GLU A 31 0.44 -17.20 2.84
N SER A 32 -0.48 -18.09 2.63
CA SER A 32 -1.23 -18.20 1.36
C SER A 32 -2.62 -17.57 1.41
N ASP A 33 -3.16 -17.30 2.60
CA ASP A 33 -4.42 -16.56 2.72
C ASP A 33 -4.20 -15.07 2.44
N MET A 34 -4.90 -14.57 1.43
CA MET A 34 -4.74 -13.20 0.96
C MET A 34 -5.05 -12.16 2.05
N ILE A 35 -6.09 -12.38 2.85
CA ILE A 35 -6.50 -11.42 3.88
C ILE A 35 -5.48 -11.39 5.03
N ALA A 36 -5.02 -12.57 5.47
CA ALA A 36 -3.99 -12.67 6.51
C ALA A 36 -2.66 -12.05 6.05
N MET A 37 -2.27 -12.31 4.79
CA MET A 37 -1.09 -11.70 4.16
C MET A 37 -1.20 -10.17 4.15
N MET A 38 -2.30 -9.63 3.64
CA MET A 38 -2.52 -8.17 3.57
C MET A 38 -2.58 -7.52 4.94
N ALA A 39 -3.17 -8.19 5.94
CA ALA A 39 -3.22 -7.71 7.31
C ALA A 39 -1.81 -7.53 7.90
N ASN A 40 -0.95 -8.54 7.75
CA ASN A 40 0.43 -8.45 8.23
C ASN A 40 1.26 -7.46 7.41
N ILE A 41 1.11 -7.41 6.10
CA ILE A 41 1.84 -6.45 5.26
C ILE A 41 1.47 -5.00 5.60
N SER A 42 0.19 -4.69 5.78
CA SER A 42 -0.21 -3.33 6.18
C SER A 42 0.36 -2.94 7.56
N SER A 43 0.42 -3.90 8.50
CA SER A 43 1.04 -3.69 9.81
C SER A 43 2.56 -3.48 9.71
N ILE A 44 3.26 -4.29 8.91
CA ILE A 44 4.71 -4.15 8.69
C ILE A 44 5.02 -2.76 8.11
N ILE A 45 4.32 -2.37 7.05
CA ILE A 45 4.51 -1.06 6.42
C ILE A 45 4.32 0.06 7.43
N PHE A 46 3.19 0.07 8.12
CA PHE A 46 2.81 1.15 9.03
C PHE A 46 3.75 1.30 10.23
N ASN A 47 4.32 0.20 10.71
CA ASN A 47 5.25 0.22 11.84
C ASN A 47 6.72 0.44 11.46
N VAL A 48 7.11 0.13 10.23
CA VAL A 48 8.51 0.24 9.77
C VAL A 48 8.77 1.54 9.03
N VAL A 49 7.87 1.94 8.13
CA VAL A 49 8.03 3.14 7.32
C VAL A 49 7.49 4.36 8.07
N GLU A 50 8.32 5.38 8.19
CA GLU A 50 7.96 6.60 8.92
C GLU A 50 7.12 7.56 8.07
N ASP A 51 6.44 8.48 8.76
CA ASP A 51 5.67 9.57 8.16
C ASP A 51 4.53 9.09 7.25
N LEU A 52 3.82 8.07 7.72
CA LEU A 52 2.57 7.58 7.13
C LEU A 52 1.42 7.80 8.10
N ASN A 53 0.27 8.25 7.59
CA ASN A 53 -0.96 8.29 8.38
C ASN A 53 -1.91 7.12 8.03
N TRP A 54 -1.68 6.43 6.92
CA TRP A 54 -2.48 5.29 6.50
C TRP A 54 -1.68 4.33 5.60
N ALA A 55 -1.88 3.05 5.77
CA ALA A 55 -1.29 2.01 4.90
C ALA A 55 -2.23 0.81 4.85
N GLY A 56 -2.69 0.44 3.66
CA GLY A 56 -3.62 -0.65 3.53
C GLY A 56 -4.02 -0.99 2.10
N PHE A 57 -5.07 -1.78 1.99
CA PHE A 57 -5.50 -2.37 0.73
C PHE A 57 -6.96 -2.06 0.45
N TYR A 58 -7.25 -1.83 -0.82
CA TYR A 58 -8.58 -1.91 -1.37
C TYR A 58 -8.65 -3.07 -2.36
N LEU A 59 -9.71 -3.85 -2.28
CA LEU A 59 -9.91 -5.05 -3.12
C LEU A 59 -10.94 -4.77 -4.20
N VAL A 60 -10.65 -5.19 -5.42
CA VAL A 60 -11.63 -5.13 -6.52
C VAL A 60 -12.72 -6.15 -6.27
N LYS A 61 -13.95 -5.67 -6.17
CA LYS A 61 -15.16 -6.51 -6.07
C LYS A 61 -16.21 -5.97 -7.01
N GLU A 62 -16.54 -6.74 -8.04
CA GLU A 62 -17.44 -6.29 -9.10
C GLU A 62 -16.90 -5.00 -9.75
N ASP A 63 -17.64 -3.91 -9.69
CA ASP A 63 -17.30 -2.64 -10.33
C ASP A 63 -16.80 -1.57 -9.33
N GLU A 64 -16.30 -1.98 -8.18
CA GLU A 64 -15.83 -1.06 -7.14
C GLU A 64 -14.62 -1.59 -6.37
N LEU A 65 -13.92 -0.69 -5.70
CA LEU A 65 -12.91 -1.02 -4.70
C LEU A 65 -13.56 -1.06 -3.32
N VAL A 66 -13.34 -2.16 -2.61
CA VAL A 66 -13.85 -2.38 -1.25
C VAL A 66 -12.68 -2.38 -0.27
N LEU A 67 -12.83 -1.65 0.84
CA LEU A 67 -11.82 -1.59 1.89
C LEU A 67 -11.42 -2.99 2.37
N GLY A 68 -10.13 -3.27 2.31
CA GLY A 68 -9.49 -4.47 2.83
C GLY A 68 -8.71 -4.20 4.12
N PRO A 69 -7.74 -5.07 4.47
CA PRO A 69 -6.90 -4.87 5.65
C PRO A 69 -6.08 -3.57 5.57
N PHE A 70 -6.03 -2.84 6.68
CA PHE A 70 -5.30 -1.56 6.76
C PHE A 70 -4.85 -1.22 8.19
N GLN A 71 -3.99 -0.21 8.28
CA GLN A 71 -3.57 0.46 9.51
C GLN A 71 -3.78 1.96 9.35
N GLY A 72 -4.25 2.62 10.38
CA GLY A 72 -4.60 4.04 10.41
C GLY A 72 -6.02 4.28 10.87
N LEU A 73 -6.55 5.47 10.63
CA LEU A 73 -7.92 5.81 10.96
C LEU A 73 -8.92 5.13 10.02
N PRO A 74 -10.19 4.94 10.45
CA PRO A 74 -11.24 4.42 9.59
C PRO A 74 -11.33 5.18 8.27
N ALA A 75 -11.55 4.47 7.18
CA ALA A 75 -11.55 5.01 5.83
C ALA A 75 -12.85 4.71 5.08
N CYS A 76 -12.99 5.29 3.89
CA CYS A 76 -14.12 4.99 3.00
C CYS A 76 -14.19 3.50 2.70
N THR A 77 -15.34 2.89 2.82
CA THR A 77 -15.50 1.44 2.61
C THR A 77 -15.67 1.06 1.15
N ARG A 78 -16.07 2.00 0.29
CA ARG A 78 -16.32 1.80 -1.15
C ARG A 78 -15.76 2.96 -1.96
N LEU A 79 -15.04 2.66 -3.04
CA LEU A 79 -14.53 3.62 -4.02
C LEU A 79 -14.87 3.10 -5.43
N ALA A 80 -15.59 3.88 -6.24
CA ALA A 80 -16.07 3.41 -7.53
C ALA A 80 -15.77 4.36 -8.70
N GLU A 81 -16.01 5.65 -8.54
CA GLU A 81 -16.08 6.59 -9.67
C GLU A 81 -14.77 7.33 -9.91
N GLU A 82 -14.17 7.89 -8.86
CA GLU A 82 -12.99 8.74 -8.96
C GLU A 82 -12.06 8.60 -7.75
N GLY A 83 -10.89 9.19 -7.84
CA GLY A 83 -9.85 9.15 -6.82
C GLY A 83 -8.59 8.44 -7.28
N VAL A 84 -7.53 8.56 -6.49
CA VAL A 84 -6.20 8.02 -6.82
C VAL A 84 -6.22 6.49 -6.91
N CYS A 85 -6.86 5.82 -5.95
CA CYS A 85 -6.99 4.36 -5.94
C CYS A 85 -7.75 3.84 -7.17
N VAL A 86 -8.85 4.52 -7.54
CA VAL A 86 -9.65 4.14 -8.72
C VAL A 86 -8.84 4.35 -10.00
N ALA A 87 -8.08 5.44 -10.12
CA ALA A 87 -7.20 5.69 -11.24
C ALA A 87 -6.11 4.61 -11.37
N ALA A 88 -5.46 4.25 -10.26
CA ALA A 88 -4.45 3.19 -10.25
C ALA A 88 -5.03 1.85 -10.72
N TRP A 89 -6.23 1.50 -10.25
CA TRP A 89 -6.94 0.29 -10.66
C TRP A 89 -7.28 0.28 -12.14
N LYS A 90 -8.00 1.31 -12.62
CA LYS A 90 -8.51 1.36 -14.00
C LYS A 90 -7.40 1.49 -15.03
N ASP A 91 -6.38 2.26 -14.73
CA ASP A 91 -5.23 2.49 -15.64
C ASP A 91 -4.12 1.43 -15.49
N LYS A 92 -4.24 0.53 -14.50
CA LYS A 92 -3.22 -0.49 -14.19
C LYS A 92 -1.82 0.11 -14.01
N LYS A 93 -1.75 1.26 -13.34
CA LYS A 93 -0.52 2.03 -13.17
C LYS A 93 -0.31 2.44 -11.72
N VAL A 94 0.95 2.53 -11.31
CA VAL A 94 1.31 3.17 -10.07
C VAL A 94 0.99 4.66 -10.16
N MET A 95 0.33 5.18 -9.11
CA MET A 95 0.03 6.58 -8.94
C MET A 95 0.84 7.13 -7.78
N ARG A 96 1.76 8.05 -8.07
CA ARG A 96 2.58 8.74 -7.08
C ARG A 96 2.25 10.22 -7.11
N ILE A 97 1.55 10.68 -6.07
CA ILE A 97 0.94 12.00 -6.01
C ILE A 97 1.64 12.84 -4.94
N GLU A 98 2.31 13.91 -5.37
CA GLU A 98 3.04 14.81 -4.46
C GLU A 98 2.10 15.63 -3.57
N ASN A 99 0.97 16.07 -4.12
CA ASN A 99 -0.05 16.83 -3.42
C ASN A 99 -1.43 16.35 -3.87
N VAL A 100 -2.13 15.64 -2.99
CA VAL A 100 -3.46 15.08 -3.28
C VAL A 100 -4.51 16.14 -3.59
N HIS A 101 -4.34 17.35 -3.10
CA HIS A 101 -5.27 18.47 -3.34
C HIS A 101 -5.25 18.96 -4.79
N ASP A 102 -4.17 18.65 -5.53
CA ASP A 102 -4.03 18.98 -6.96
C ASP A 102 -4.53 17.84 -7.85
N PHE A 103 -4.87 16.68 -7.30
CA PHE A 103 -5.36 15.54 -8.06
C PHE A 103 -6.86 15.69 -8.38
N PRO A 104 -7.27 15.69 -9.66
CA PRO A 104 -8.68 15.81 -10.04
C PRO A 104 -9.51 14.64 -9.49
N GLY A 105 -10.62 14.95 -8.82
CA GLY A 105 -11.51 13.94 -8.25
C GLY A 105 -10.95 13.24 -7.00
N HIS A 106 -9.98 13.85 -6.32
CA HIS A 106 -9.45 13.29 -5.07
C HIS A 106 -10.56 13.08 -4.03
N VAL A 107 -10.62 11.85 -3.50
CA VAL A 107 -11.53 11.50 -2.39
C VAL A 107 -10.76 11.54 -1.08
N ALA A 108 -11.05 12.55 -0.26
CA ALA A 108 -10.43 12.71 1.06
C ALA A 108 -11.10 11.82 2.09
N CYS A 109 -10.65 10.54 2.18
CA CYS A 109 -11.11 9.64 3.24
C CYS A 109 -10.43 9.94 4.59
N ASP A 110 -9.23 10.52 4.56
CA ASP A 110 -8.54 11.08 5.72
C ASP A 110 -8.04 12.50 5.37
N SER A 111 -8.51 13.49 6.12
CA SER A 111 -8.13 14.90 5.91
C SER A 111 -6.65 15.19 6.25
N ALA A 112 -5.98 14.27 6.94
CA ALA A 112 -4.56 14.39 7.25
C ALA A 112 -3.65 14.06 6.07
N SER A 113 -4.15 13.37 5.05
CA SER A 113 -3.37 12.96 3.88
C SER A 113 -3.04 14.14 2.97
N ASN A 114 -1.76 14.33 2.67
CA ASN A 114 -1.27 15.36 1.77
C ASN A 114 -0.52 14.79 0.56
N SER A 115 0.11 13.63 0.68
CA SER A 115 0.66 12.90 -0.47
C SER A 115 0.26 11.43 -0.41
N GLU A 116 0.29 10.75 -1.55
CA GLU A 116 -0.25 9.40 -1.70
C GLU A 116 0.56 8.59 -2.71
N LEU A 117 0.73 7.31 -2.43
CA LEU A 117 1.31 6.34 -3.36
C LEU A 117 0.37 5.14 -3.44
N VAL A 118 -0.12 4.83 -4.64
CA VAL A 118 -1.01 3.70 -4.87
C VAL A 118 -0.40 2.77 -5.92
N LEU A 119 -0.33 1.47 -5.60
CA LEU A 119 0.19 0.45 -6.49
C LEU A 119 -0.88 -0.60 -6.77
N PRO A 120 -1.24 -0.84 -8.04
CA PRO A 120 -2.14 -1.93 -8.38
C PRO A 120 -1.45 -3.27 -8.16
N ILE A 121 -2.23 -4.27 -7.75
CA ILE A 121 -1.79 -5.65 -7.53
C ILE A 121 -2.39 -6.50 -8.65
N LEU A 122 -1.52 -7.04 -9.52
CA LEU A 122 -1.94 -7.81 -10.68
C LEU A 122 -1.71 -9.31 -10.45
N VAL A 123 -2.76 -10.08 -10.64
CA VAL A 123 -2.70 -11.53 -10.64
C VAL A 123 -3.29 -12.01 -11.96
N LYS A 124 -2.51 -12.73 -12.76
CA LYS A 124 -2.93 -13.20 -14.10
C LYS A 124 -3.46 -12.07 -15.00
N ASN A 125 -2.74 -10.94 -15.02
CA ASN A 125 -3.05 -9.71 -15.76
C ASN A 125 -4.33 -8.95 -15.31
N GLU A 126 -4.98 -9.37 -14.25
CA GLU A 126 -6.12 -8.68 -13.67
C GLU A 126 -5.73 -7.97 -12.38
N VAL A 127 -6.19 -6.73 -12.20
CA VAL A 127 -6.02 -6.03 -10.93
C VAL A 127 -7.01 -6.61 -9.92
N ILE A 128 -6.49 -7.22 -8.87
CA ILE A 128 -7.29 -7.79 -7.76
C ILE A 128 -7.50 -6.80 -6.62
N GLY A 129 -6.70 -5.76 -6.57
CA GLY A 129 -6.73 -4.73 -5.55
C GLY A 129 -5.62 -3.72 -5.74
N VAL A 130 -5.52 -2.79 -4.81
CA VAL A 130 -4.46 -1.79 -4.75
C VAL A 130 -3.87 -1.73 -3.34
N LEU A 131 -2.57 -1.46 -3.26
CA LEU A 131 -1.91 -1.02 -2.03
C LEU A 131 -1.93 0.50 -2.02
N ASP A 132 -2.50 1.08 -0.98
CA ASP A 132 -2.66 2.51 -0.79
C ASP A 132 -1.85 2.99 0.42
N LEU A 133 -1.04 4.02 0.22
CA LEU A 133 -0.17 4.61 1.23
C LEU A 133 -0.39 6.12 1.26
N ASP A 134 -0.68 6.65 2.43
CA ASP A 134 -0.90 8.06 2.66
C ASP A 134 0.10 8.65 3.65
N SER A 135 0.53 9.87 3.39
CA SER A 135 1.38 10.64 4.27
C SER A 135 0.80 12.02 4.56
N PRO A 136 0.98 12.55 5.79
CA PRO A 136 0.62 13.92 6.11
C PRO A 136 1.57 14.96 5.52
N SER A 137 2.70 14.52 4.98
CA SER A 137 3.69 15.38 4.33
C SER A 137 3.47 15.48 2.83
N LEU A 138 3.70 16.65 2.24
CA LEU A 138 3.75 16.81 0.79
C LEU A 138 4.99 16.10 0.22
N GLY A 139 4.85 15.45 -0.93
CA GLY A 139 5.98 14.85 -1.65
C GLY A 139 6.72 13.76 -0.87
N ARG A 140 6.06 13.08 0.08
CA ARG A 140 6.71 12.05 0.91
C ARG A 140 7.25 10.88 0.10
N PHE A 141 6.55 10.52 -0.97
CA PHE A 141 6.91 9.37 -1.78
C PHE A 141 7.76 9.79 -2.97
N THR A 142 9.02 9.31 -2.99
CA THR A 142 9.96 9.54 -4.09
C THR A 142 10.05 8.29 -4.98
N SER A 143 10.93 8.33 -5.99
CA SER A 143 11.20 7.15 -6.82
C SER A 143 11.76 5.97 -6.03
N LEU A 144 12.45 6.24 -4.90
CA LEU A 144 12.96 5.19 -4.01
C LEU A 144 11.82 4.43 -3.34
N GLU A 145 10.86 5.13 -2.75
CA GLU A 145 9.68 4.50 -2.15
C GLU A 145 8.89 3.71 -3.20
N GLU A 146 8.64 4.32 -4.35
CA GLU A 146 7.94 3.62 -5.44
C GLU A 146 8.63 2.31 -5.83
N GLU A 147 9.95 2.31 -5.98
CA GLU A 147 10.73 1.13 -6.31
C GLU A 147 10.59 0.04 -5.24
N LYS A 148 10.76 0.41 -3.98
CA LYS A 148 10.72 -0.54 -2.86
C LYS A 148 9.33 -1.11 -2.63
N PHE A 149 8.29 -0.31 -2.73
CA PHE A 149 6.92 -0.82 -2.65
C PHE A 149 6.55 -1.67 -3.87
N ARG A 150 7.06 -1.38 -5.06
CA ARG A 150 6.92 -2.27 -6.22
C ARG A 150 7.56 -3.65 -5.99
N GLU A 151 8.73 -3.70 -5.36
CA GLU A 151 9.37 -4.97 -5.00
C GLU A 151 8.49 -5.79 -4.06
N LEU A 152 7.89 -5.15 -3.05
CA LEU A 152 6.98 -5.81 -2.11
C LEU A 152 5.71 -6.32 -2.82
N VAL A 153 5.09 -5.49 -3.65
CA VAL A 153 3.88 -5.87 -4.41
C VAL A 153 4.17 -7.03 -5.35
N ARG A 154 5.31 -7.06 -6.04
CA ARG A 154 5.70 -8.18 -6.88
C ARG A 154 5.79 -9.50 -6.10
N ALA A 155 6.33 -9.47 -4.89
CA ALA A 155 6.37 -10.65 -4.04
C ALA A 155 4.97 -11.16 -3.68
N MET A 156 4.02 -10.24 -3.42
CA MET A 156 2.62 -10.59 -3.20
C MET A 156 1.98 -11.19 -4.46
N GLU A 157 2.18 -10.56 -5.63
CA GLU A 157 1.67 -11.05 -6.92
C GLU A 157 2.17 -12.46 -7.24
N GLU A 158 3.46 -12.72 -7.01
CA GLU A 158 4.07 -14.04 -7.21
C GLU A 158 3.42 -15.11 -6.32
N GLU A 159 3.21 -14.80 -5.04
CA GLU A 159 2.59 -15.74 -4.10
C GLU A 159 1.11 -15.97 -4.43
N LEU A 160 0.37 -14.91 -4.71
CA LEU A 160 -1.06 -14.97 -5.03
C LEU A 160 -1.35 -15.60 -6.41
N SER A 161 -0.34 -15.73 -7.27
CA SER A 161 -0.46 -16.36 -8.59
C SER A 161 -0.22 -17.87 -8.58
N LYS A 162 0.20 -18.42 -7.46
CA LYS A 162 0.43 -19.88 -7.31
C LYS A 162 -0.91 -20.62 -7.21
#